data_a4e37fb3f9ae09823c7721ad2b134609
#
_entry.id   a4e37fb3f9ae09823c7721ad2b134609
#
_cell.length_a   1.000
_cell.length_b   1.000
_cell.length_c   1.000
_cell.angle_alpha   90.00
_cell.angle_beta   90.00
_cell.angle_gamma   90.00
#
_symmetry.space_group_name_H-M   'P 1'
#
loop_
_entity.id
_entity.type
_entity.pdbx_description
1 polymer ?
#
loop_
_entity_poly.entity_id
_entity_poly.type
_entity_poly.pdbx_seq_one_letter_code
_entity_poly.pdbx_strand_id
1 'polypeptide(L)'
;MPSRIGRDPFPRDVVVEHQRERVIRAATEVFAKRGYRGATVGNLVSGAKVGVGSFYSLFEGKEDCFLAVYDQIVAEGREQMAAAVPVEAAWPQRVTAILRALLKLIEQDPLAARIVLIEVHIAGPTARSHHERNLDEVAALLRSGREHSAVSDELPATLEYATVGGLAWLLQQRVAGGESAEIGKLLPEVLEIVVEPYLGEAATAELIDRS
;
A
#
# COMPACT_ATOMS: atom_id res chain seq x y z
N MET A 1 -9.10 -41.25 35.93
CA MET A 1 -8.43 -39.91 35.88
C MET A 1 -8.92 -39.23 34.60
N PRO A 2 -9.83 -38.22 34.65
CA PRO A 2 -10.24 -37.51 33.45
C PRO A 2 -9.18 -36.47 33.11
N SER A 3 -8.73 -36.48 31.84
CA SER A 3 -7.85 -35.50 31.20
C SER A 3 -8.42 -34.08 31.40
N ARG A 4 -7.66 -33.18 32.01
CA ARG A 4 -7.90 -31.75 31.99
C ARG A 4 -7.67 -31.25 30.56
N ILE A 5 -8.75 -31.14 29.77
CA ILE A 5 -8.77 -30.29 28.60
C ILE A 5 -8.65 -28.87 29.13
N GLY A 6 -7.48 -28.27 28.99
CA GLY A 6 -7.25 -26.86 29.33
C GLY A 6 -8.19 -26.01 28.47
N ARG A 7 -9.19 -25.42 29.10
CA ARG A 7 -10.01 -24.37 28.49
C ARG A 7 -9.06 -23.18 28.32
N ASP A 8 -8.85 -22.80 27.05
CA ASP A 8 -8.15 -21.57 26.72
C ASP A 8 -8.87 -20.41 27.45
N PRO A 9 -8.18 -19.54 28.20
CA PRO A 9 -8.83 -18.51 29.01
C PRO A 9 -9.47 -17.38 28.18
N PHE A 10 -9.28 -17.41 26.86
CA PHE A 10 -9.82 -16.40 25.94
C PHE A 10 -11.01 -16.93 25.12
N PRO A 11 -11.98 -16.05 24.75
CA PRO A 11 -13.04 -16.37 23.79
C PRO A 11 -12.44 -16.91 22.48
N ARG A 12 -13.13 -17.84 21.83
CA ARG A 12 -12.65 -18.51 20.61
C ARG A 12 -12.32 -17.54 19.47
N ASP A 13 -13.09 -16.48 19.32
CA ASP A 13 -12.93 -15.39 18.36
C ASP A 13 -11.62 -14.62 18.57
N VAL A 14 -11.26 -14.32 19.82
CA VAL A 14 -10.01 -13.66 20.18
C VAL A 14 -8.80 -14.55 19.84
N VAL A 15 -8.91 -15.85 20.08
CA VAL A 15 -7.82 -16.79 19.75
C VAL A 15 -7.64 -16.92 18.24
N VAL A 16 -8.73 -16.96 17.48
CA VAL A 16 -8.73 -17.01 16.01
C VAL A 16 -8.10 -15.74 15.43
N GLU A 17 -8.49 -14.57 15.90
CA GLU A 17 -7.94 -13.30 15.43
C GLU A 17 -6.44 -13.20 15.73
N HIS A 18 -6.02 -13.57 16.92
CA HIS A 18 -4.59 -13.58 17.27
C HIS A 18 -3.77 -14.55 16.42
N GLN A 19 -4.34 -15.70 16.05
CA GLN A 19 -3.72 -16.64 15.12
C GLN A 19 -3.62 -16.04 13.72
N ARG A 20 -4.69 -15.36 13.25
CA ARG A 20 -4.73 -14.70 11.95
C ARG A 20 -3.65 -13.63 11.83
N GLU A 21 -3.54 -12.74 12.80
CA GLU A 21 -2.49 -11.71 12.87
C GLU A 21 -1.08 -12.32 12.84
N ARG A 22 -0.85 -13.40 13.57
CA ARG A 22 0.45 -14.11 13.56
C ARG A 22 0.78 -14.68 12.18
N VAL A 23 -0.23 -15.25 11.48
CA VAL A 23 -0.03 -15.76 10.12
C VAL A 23 0.26 -14.62 9.17
N ILE A 24 -0.49 -13.52 9.22
CA ILE A 24 -0.27 -12.37 8.34
C ILE A 24 1.14 -11.79 8.56
N ARG A 25 1.57 -11.58 9.80
CA ARG A 25 2.92 -11.09 10.10
C ARG A 25 4.01 -11.99 9.55
N ALA A 26 3.91 -13.30 9.76
CA ALA A 26 4.86 -14.26 9.20
C ALA A 26 4.81 -14.31 7.68
N ALA A 27 3.61 -14.21 7.10
CA ALA A 27 3.40 -14.20 5.66
C ALA A 27 4.03 -12.96 5.01
N THR A 28 3.91 -11.78 5.63
CA THR A 28 4.59 -10.55 5.19
C THR A 28 6.09 -10.79 5.00
N GLU A 29 6.76 -11.35 6.01
CA GLU A 29 8.19 -11.67 5.90
C GLU A 29 8.50 -12.70 4.82
N VAL A 30 7.68 -13.74 4.69
CA VAL A 30 7.90 -14.80 3.70
C VAL A 30 7.71 -14.28 2.29
N PHE A 31 6.63 -13.53 2.02
CA PHE A 31 6.37 -12.93 0.70
C PHE A 31 7.42 -11.88 0.34
N ALA A 32 7.83 -11.05 1.28
CA ALA A 32 8.85 -10.04 1.06
C ALA A 32 10.22 -10.65 0.68
N LYS A 33 10.63 -11.73 1.38
CA LYS A 33 11.94 -12.37 1.18
C LYS A 33 11.97 -13.33 -0.01
N ARG A 34 10.88 -14.06 -0.29
CA ARG A 34 10.83 -15.13 -1.30
C ARG A 34 10.04 -14.77 -2.55
N GLY A 35 9.32 -13.66 -2.53
CA GLY A 35 8.29 -13.32 -3.50
C GLY A 35 7.07 -14.26 -3.41
N TYR A 36 5.99 -13.90 -4.09
CA TYR A 36 4.78 -14.72 -4.10
C TYR A 36 5.03 -16.12 -4.68
N ARG A 37 5.79 -16.23 -5.80
CA ARG A 37 6.06 -17.51 -6.46
C ARG A 37 6.88 -18.45 -5.59
N GLY A 38 7.89 -17.92 -4.90
CA GLY A 38 8.79 -18.71 -4.03
C GLY A 38 8.21 -19.06 -2.67
N ALA A 39 7.11 -18.40 -2.26
CA ALA A 39 6.42 -18.70 -1.01
C ALA A 39 5.51 -19.94 -1.15
N THR A 40 5.51 -20.81 -0.14
CA THR A 40 4.62 -21.97 -0.01
C THR A 40 3.83 -21.88 1.29
N VAL A 41 2.67 -22.56 1.36
CA VAL A 41 1.90 -22.65 2.61
C VAL A 41 2.78 -23.25 3.73
N GLY A 42 3.66 -24.20 3.41
CA GLY A 42 4.62 -24.74 4.36
C GLY A 42 5.55 -23.68 4.98
N ASN A 43 6.00 -22.71 4.17
CA ASN A 43 6.80 -21.58 4.69
C ASN A 43 5.97 -20.66 5.60
N LEU A 44 4.70 -20.39 5.23
CA LEU A 44 3.81 -19.52 6.00
C LEU A 44 3.50 -20.11 7.38
N VAL A 45 3.09 -21.37 7.43
CA VAL A 45 2.75 -22.04 8.69
C VAL A 45 3.97 -22.24 9.59
N SER A 46 5.13 -22.54 9.01
CA SER A 46 6.39 -22.66 9.75
C SER A 46 6.80 -21.32 10.37
N GLY A 47 6.73 -20.23 9.60
CA GLY A 47 7.03 -18.88 10.09
C GLY A 47 6.07 -18.43 11.20
N ALA A 48 4.78 -18.70 11.03
CA ALA A 48 3.75 -18.36 12.00
C ALA A 48 3.71 -19.29 13.23
N LYS A 49 4.40 -20.42 13.19
CA LYS A 49 4.34 -21.50 14.20
C LYS A 49 2.90 -21.96 14.45
N VAL A 50 2.15 -22.18 13.38
CA VAL A 50 0.79 -22.74 13.41
C VAL A 50 0.73 -24.07 12.65
N GLY A 51 -0.29 -24.87 12.92
CA GLY A 51 -0.54 -26.09 12.15
C GLY A 51 -1.12 -25.78 10.76
N VAL A 52 -0.90 -26.69 9.80
CA VAL A 52 -1.48 -26.57 8.45
C VAL A 52 -3.02 -26.49 8.51
N GLY A 53 -3.66 -27.28 9.39
CA GLY A 53 -5.10 -27.23 9.61
C GLY A 53 -5.57 -25.85 10.12
N SER A 54 -4.81 -25.23 11.01
CA SER A 54 -5.11 -23.86 11.49
C SER A 54 -4.98 -22.82 10.38
N PHE A 55 -4.02 -23.00 9.47
CA PHE A 55 -3.92 -22.10 8.31
C PHE A 55 -5.16 -22.17 7.42
N TYR A 56 -5.60 -23.38 7.06
CA TYR A 56 -6.78 -23.58 6.21
C TYR A 56 -8.11 -23.28 6.91
N SER A 57 -8.13 -23.14 8.24
CA SER A 57 -9.29 -22.60 8.94
C SER A 57 -9.36 -21.07 8.91
N LEU A 58 -8.28 -20.38 8.55
CA LEU A 58 -8.14 -18.92 8.51
C LEU A 58 -8.12 -18.37 7.08
N PHE A 59 -7.61 -19.14 6.13
CA PHE A 59 -7.39 -18.74 4.75
C PHE A 59 -7.72 -19.88 3.79
N GLU A 60 -8.38 -19.57 2.68
CA GLU A 60 -8.71 -20.54 1.63
C GLU A 60 -7.44 -21.07 0.93
N GLY A 61 -6.37 -20.28 0.92
CA GLY A 61 -5.11 -20.65 0.31
C GLY A 61 -4.06 -19.53 0.37
N LYS A 62 -2.98 -19.73 -0.39
CA LYS A 62 -1.87 -18.78 -0.44
C LYS A 62 -2.28 -17.41 -0.99
N GLU A 63 -3.17 -17.36 -1.99
CA GLU A 63 -3.65 -16.11 -2.58
C GLU A 63 -4.49 -15.33 -1.56
N ASP A 64 -5.41 -15.96 -0.87
CA ASP A 64 -6.24 -15.33 0.17
C ASP A 64 -5.37 -14.79 1.33
N CYS A 65 -4.38 -15.56 1.77
CA CYS A 65 -3.41 -15.09 2.75
C CYS A 65 -2.57 -13.91 2.23
N PHE A 66 -2.20 -13.89 0.95
CA PHE A 66 -1.50 -12.77 0.34
C PHE A 66 -2.37 -11.52 0.29
N LEU A 67 -3.63 -11.66 -0.08
CA LEU A 67 -4.59 -10.54 -0.08
C LEU A 67 -4.75 -9.94 1.31
N ALA A 68 -4.85 -10.76 2.35
CA ALA A 68 -4.92 -10.26 3.72
C ALA A 68 -3.66 -9.48 4.13
N VAL A 69 -2.47 -9.92 3.70
CA VAL A 69 -1.21 -9.18 3.90
C VAL A 69 -1.22 -7.85 3.13
N TYR A 70 -1.62 -7.88 1.86
CA TYR A 70 -1.71 -6.71 1.01
C TYR A 70 -2.67 -5.66 1.59
N ASP A 71 -3.88 -6.08 1.95
CA ASP A 71 -4.92 -5.20 2.50
C ASP A 71 -4.48 -4.57 3.82
N GLN A 72 -3.78 -5.32 4.68
CA GLN A 72 -3.23 -4.78 5.93
C GLN A 72 -2.16 -3.71 5.66
N ILE A 73 -1.19 -3.97 4.77
CA ILE A 73 -0.14 -2.98 4.43
C ILE A 73 -0.76 -1.71 3.86
N VAL A 74 -1.75 -1.85 2.96
CA VAL A 74 -2.43 -0.71 2.35
C VAL A 74 -3.24 0.07 3.39
N ALA A 75 -3.94 -0.60 4.30
CA ALA A 75 -4.71 0.06 5.36
C ALA A 75 -3.80 0.85 6.31
N GLU A 76 -2.72 0.24 6.80
CA GLU A 76 -1.72 0.89 7.66
C GLU A 76 -1.06 2.08 6.96
N GLY A 77 -0.73 1.94 5.67
CA GLY A 77 -0.17 3.01 4.85
C GLY A 77 -1.15 4.19 4.70
N ARG A 78 -2.43 3.90 4.44
CA ARG A 78 -3.49 4.92 4.35
C ARG A 78 -3.67 5.68 5.66
N GLU A 79 -3.67 5.00 6.80
CA GLU A 79 -3.75 5.64 8.11
C GLU A 79 -2.57 6.59 8.35
N GLN A 80 -1.35 6.15 8.02
CA GLN A 80 -0.16 6.97 8.17
C GLN A 80 -0.15 8.19 7.23
N MET A 81 -0.56 8.01 5.98
CA MET A 81 -0.71 9.11 5.02
C MET A 81 -1.79 10.10 5.47
N ALA A 82 -2.94 9.62 5.95
CA ALA A 82 -4.00 10.47 6.47
C ALA A 82 -3.56 11.26 7.71
N ALA A 83 -2.84 10.62 8.64
CA ALA A 83 -2.29 11.27 9.83
C ALA A 83 -1.24 12.35 9.52
N ALA A 84 -0.58 12.28 8.36
CA ALA A 84 0.39 13.28 7.92
C ALA A 84 -0.27 14.56 7.36
N VAL A 85 -1.58 14.53 7.06
CA VAL A 85 -2.31 15.66 6.47
C VAL A 85 -2.75 16.62 7.59
N PRO A 86 -2.38 17.92 7.55
CA PRO A 86 -2.90 18.91 8.49
C PRO A 86 -4.43 19.06 8.38
N VAL A 87 -5.10 19.30 9.50
CA VAL A 87 -6.58 19.34 9.60
C VAL A 87 -7.21 20.32 8.60
N GLU A 88 -6.63 21.52 8.46
CA GLU A 88 -7.14 22.59 7.60
C GLU A 88 -6.36 22.70 6.26
N ALA A 89 -5.69 21.63 5.83
CA ALA A 89 -4.87 21.66 4.62
C ALA A 89 -5.74 21.87 3.36
N ALA A 90 -5.41 22.88 2.55
CA ALA A 90 -5.93 23.00 1.20
C ALA A 90 -5.45 21.82 0.32
N TRP A 91 -6.11 21.61 -0.82
CA TRP A 91 -5.83 20.47 -1.68
C TRP A 91 -4.33 20.28 -2.02
N PRO A 92 -3.56 21.34 -2.42
CA PRO A 92 -2.15 21.15 -2.76
C PRO A 92 -1.31 20.69 -1.58
N GLN A 93 -1.51 21.26 -0.40
CA GLN A 93 -0.80 20.86 0.83
C GLN A 93 -1.17 19.44 1.25
N ARG A 94 -2.44 19.04 1.06
CA ARG A 94 -2.92 17.67 1.32
C ARG A 94 -2.20 16.68 0.42
N VAL A 95 -2.17 16.91 -0.89
CA VAL A 95 -1.48 16.06 -1.86
C VAL A 95 0.01 15.98 -1.55
N THR A 96 0.67 17.12 -1.26
CA THR A 96 2.08 17.14 -0.86
C THR A 96 2.35 16.29 0.37
N ALA A 97 1.53 16.41 1.41
CA ALA A 97 1.68 15.64 2.65
C ALA A 97 1.52 14.13 2.41
N ILE A 98 0.53 13.73 1.58
CA ILE A 98 0.28 12.34 1.21
C ILE A 98 1.46 11.78 0.41
N LEU A 99 1.93 12.49 -0.61
CA LEU A 99 3.05 12.04 -1.44
C LEU A 99 4.34 11.90 -0.63
N ARG A 100 4.65 12.87 0.23
CA ARG A 100 5.80 12.80 1.13
C ARG A 100 5.69 11.60 2.07
N ALA A 101 4.53 11.36 2.66
CA ALA A 101 4.30 10.22 3.54
C ALA A 101 4.43 8.90 2.78
N LEU A 102 3.88 8.79 1.56
CA LEU A 102 4.02 7.61 0.69
C LEU A 102 5.49 7.30 0.38
N LEU A 103 6.27 8.29 -0.06
CA LEU A 103 7.69 8.10 -0.36
C LEU A 103 8.47 7.68 0.89
N LYS A 104 8.17 8.29 2.04
CA LYS A 104 8.78 7.93 3.32
C LYS A 104 8.43 6.50 3.75
N LEU A 105 7.19 6.04 3.54
CA LEU A 105 6.78 4.66 3.82
C LEU A 105 7.59 3.66 2.99
N ILE A 106 7.80 3.95 1.70
CA ILE A 106 8.62 3.11 0.81
C ILE A 106 10.07 3.05 1.27
N GLU A 107 10.64 4.17 1.75
CA GLU A 107 12.00 4.21 2.32
C GLU A 107 12.10 3.38 3.61
N GLN A 108 11.12 3.50 4.47
CA GLN A 108 11.13 2.84 5.79
C GLN A 108 10.88 1.35 5.71
N ASP A 109 10.02 0.89 4.80
CA ASP A 109 9.72 -0.53 4.59
C ASP A 109 9.71 -0.91 3.09
N PRO A 110 10.92 -1.06 2.50
CA PRO A 110 11.05 -1.52 1.11
C PRO A 110 10.43 -2.90 0.86
N LEU A 111 10.32 -3.72 1.90
CA LEU A 111 9.73 -5.06 1.78
C LEU A 111 8.21 -4.99 1.64
N ALA A 112 7.54 -4.17 2.44
CA ALA A 112 6.12 -3.88 2.29
C ALA A 112 5.85 -3.21 0.92
N ALA A 113 6.66 -2.23 0.52
CA ALA A 113 6.56 -1.59 -0.78
C ALA A 113 6.67 -2.61 -1.93
N ARG A 114 7.58 -3.59 -1.84
CA ARG A 114 7.71 -4.67 -2.80
C ARG A 114 6.43 -5.52 -2.91
N ILE A 115 5.80 -5.85 -1.80
CA ILE A 115 4.54 -6.61 -1.79
C ILE A 115 3.46 -5.84 -2.54
N VAL A 116 3.30 -4.55 -2.24
CA VAL A 116 2.23 -3.71 -2.79
C VAL A 116 2.46 -3.35 -4.27
N LEU A 117 3.71 -3.07 -4.67
CA LEU A 117 4.02 -2.56 -6.00
C LEU A 117 4.45 -3.63 -7.00
N ILE A 118 4.97 -4.78 -6.54
CA ILE A 118 5.56 -5.79 -7.42
C ILE A 118 4.83 -7.13 -7.29
N GLU A 119 4.78 -7.70 -6.09
CA GLU A 119 4.28 -9.07 -5.89
C GLU A 119 2.77 -9.18 -6.16
N VAL A 120 2.02 -8.10 -5.99
CA VAL A 120 0.57 -8.03 -6.28
C VAL A 120 0.25 -8.39 -7.73
N HIS A 121 1.10 -8.03 -8.69
CA HIS A 121 0.91 -8.35 -10.11
C HIS A 121 1.17 -9.84 -10.42
N ILE A 122 1.89 -10.52 -9.51
CA ILE A 122 2.29 -11.93 -9.64
C ILE A 122 1.33 -12.85 -8.89
N ALA A 123 0.65 -12.32 -7.86
CA ALA A 123 -0.16 -13.12 -6.94
C ALA A 123 -1.46 -13.67 -7.56
N GLY A 124 -1.96 -13.08 -8.63
CA GLY A 124 -3.13 -13.57 -9.35
C GLY A 124 -4.10 -12.46 -9.77
N PRO A 125 -5.20 -12.81 -10.44
CA PRO A 125 -6.18 -11.83 -10.93
C PRO A 125 -6.91 -11.11 -9.79
N THR A 126 -7.23 -11.80 -8.71
CA THR A 126 -7.91 -11.21 -7.54
C THR A 126 -7.04 -10.13 -6.90
N ALA A 127 -5.75 -10.42 -6.67
CA ALA A 127 -4.81 -9.46 -6.12
C ALA A 127 -4.65 -8.23 -7.04
N ARG A 128 -4.58 -8.45 -8.35
CA ARG A 128 -4.52 -7.36 -9.32
C ARG A 128 -5.76 -6.47 -9.25
N SER A 129 -6.96 -7.04 -9.20
CA SER A 129 -8.20 -6.27 -9.08
C SER A 129 -8.29 -5.48 -7.75
N HIS A 130 -7.71 -5.98 -6.66
CA HIS A 130 -7.57 -5.22 -5.42
C HIS A 130 -6.64 -4.01 -5.60
N HIS A 131 -5.51 -4.22 -6.28
CA HIS A 131 -4.57 -3.14 -6.58
C HIS A 131 -5.18 -2.07 -7.49
N GLU A 132 -5.86 -2.48 -8.56
CA GLU A 132 -6.55 -1.57 -9.49
C GLU A 132 -7.57 -0.68 -8.75
N ARG A 133 -8.40 -1.25 -7.86
CA ARG A 133 -9.33 -0.46 -7.03
C ARG A 133 -8.61 0.56 -6.15
N ASN A 134 -7.45 0.22 -5.59
CA ASN A 134 -6.67 1.18 -4.81
C ASN A 134 -6.17 2.34 -5.67
N LEU A 135 -5.73 2.07 -6.91
CA LEU A 135 -5.32 3.12 -7.84
C LEU A 135 -6.51 4.00 -8.27
N ASP A 136 -7.71 3.41 -8.46
CA ASP A 136 -8.94 4.16 -8.75
C ASP A 136 -9.30 5.14 -7.62
N GLU A 137 -9.13 4.74 -6.35
CA GLU A 137 -9.36 5.62 -5.21
C GLU A 137 -8.35 6.78 -5.16
N VAL A 138 -7.08 6.53 -5.49
CA VAL A 138 -6.07 7.58 -5.62
C VAL A 138 -6.40 8.53 -6.77
N ALA A 139 -6.83 8.01 -7.92
CA ALA A 139 -7.28 8.82 -9.04
C ALA A 139 -8.49 9.69 -8.68
N ALA A 140 -9.44 9.16 -7.90
CA ALA A 140 -10.58 9.94 -7.39
C ALA A 140 -10.14 11.08 -6.45
N LEU A 141 -9.13 10.84 -5.60
CA LEU A 141 -8.54 11.88 -4.74
C LEU A 141 -7.91 12.99 -5.59
N LEU A 142 -7.14 12.66 -6.62
CA LEU A 142 -6.53 13.65 -7.50
C LEU A 142 -7.59 14.46 -8.28
N ARG A 143 -8.69 13.81 -8.69
CA ARG A 143 -9.78 14.47 -9.41
C ARG A 143 -10.39 15.63 -8.65
N SER A 144 -10.38 15.62 -7.32
CA SER A 144 -10.81 16.76 -6.51
C SER A 144 -9.95 18.02 -6.74
N GLY A 145 -8.75 17.87 -7.28
CA GLY A 145 -7.89 18.98 -7.71
C GLY A 145 -8.48 19.82 -8.83
N ARG A 146 -9.40 19.28 -9.64
CA ARG A 146 -10.09 20.02 -10.71
C ARG A 146 -10.86 21.23 -10.18
N GLU A 147 -11.39 21.17 -8.97
CA GLU A 147 -12.08 22.27 -8.30
C GLU A 147 -11.16 23.46 -8.00
N HIS A 148 -9.85 23.23 -8.00
CA HIS A 148 -8.81 24.23 -7.75
C HIS A 148 -8.10 24.70 -9.02
N SER A 149 -8.44 24.12 -10.18
CA SER A 149 -7.82 24.44 -11.46
C SER A 149 -8.56 25.55 -12.20
N ALA A 150 -7.83 26.55 -12.67
CA ALA A 150 -8.38 27.59 -13.53
C ALA A 150 -8.72 27.08 -14.95
N VAL A 151 -8.15 25.94 -15.34
CA VAL A 151 -8.29 25.29 -16.66
C VAL A 151 -8.98 23.92 -16.57
N SER A 152 -9.81 23.73 -15.58
CA SER A 152 -10.45 22.42 -15.26
C SER A 152 -11.12 21.77 -16.49
N ASP A 153 -11.81 22.57 -17.31
CA ASP A 153 -12.54 22.10 -18.50
C ASP A 153 -11.60 21.70 -19.66
N GLU A 154 -10.35 22.17 -19.64
CA GLU A 154 -9.33 21.84 -20.64
C GLU A 154 -8.53 20.59 -20.28
N LEU A 155 -8.60 20.14 -19.02
CA LEU A 155 -7.87 18.95 -18.55
C LEU A 155 -8.45 17.67 -19.16
N PRO A 156 -7.60 16.79 -19.74
CA PRO A 156 -8.07 15.52 -20.29
C PRO A 156 -8.84 14.69 -19.25
N ALA A 157 -9.89 13.99 -19.67
CA ALA A 157 -10.69 13.13 -18.79
C ALA A 157 -9.88 11.95 -18.22
N THR A 158 -8.76 11.59 -18.86
CA THR A 158 -7.86 10.50 -18.45
C THR A 158 -6.67 10.96 -17.62
N LEU A 159 -6.56 12.25 -17.29
CA LEU A 159 -5.40 12.83 -16.60
C LEU A 159 -5.05 12.06 -15.33
N GLU A 160 -6.01 11.87 -14.45
CA GLU A 160 -5.79 11.25 -13.14
C GLU A 160 -5.31 9.79 -13.27
N TYR A 161 -5.91 9.04 -14.19
CA TYR A 161 -5.49 7.67 -14.46
C TYR A 161 -4.08 7.58 -15.04
N ALA A 162 -3.73 8.48 -15.96
CA ALA A 162 -2.40 8.53 -16.54
C ALA A 162 -1.36 8.92 -15.48
N THR A 163 -1.67 9.91 -14.64
CA THR A 163 -0.80 10.37 -13.55
C THR A 163 -0.57 9.27 -12.51
N VAL A 164 -1.64 8.67 -12.01
CA VAL A 164 -1.55 7.60 -11.00
C VAL A 164 -0.85 6.37 -11.55
N GLY A 165 -1.19 5.96 -12.78
CA GLY A 165 -0.54 4.82 -13.43
C GLY A 165 0.96 5.06 -13.69
N GLY A 166 1.31 6.25 -14.15
CA GLY A 166 2.72 6.65 -14.36
C GLY A 166 3.51 6.68 -13.05
N LEU A 167 2.93 7.26 -11.99
CA LEU A 167 3.54 7.29 -10.65
C LEU A 167 3.71 5.87 -10.09
N ALA A 168 2.69 5.03 -10.15
CA ALA A 168 2.77 3.65 -9.70
C ALA A 168 3.86 2.88 -10.43
N TRP A 169 3.97 3.04 -11.76
CA TRP A 169 5.03 2.43 -12.55
C TRP A 169 6.42 2.95 -12.14
N LEU A 170 6.59 4.27 -11.97
CA LEU A 170 7.86 4.87 -11.52
C LEU A 170 8.31 4.30 -10.19
N LEU A 171 7.42 4.29 -9.19
CA LEU A 171 7.71 3.75 -7.86
C LEU A 171 8.04 2.25 -7.92
N GLN A 172 7.32 1.49 -8.73
CA GLN A 172 7.60 0.06 -8.97
C GLN A 172 9.02 -0.15 -9.52
N GLN A 173 9.46 0.66 -10.51
CA GLN A 173 10.80 0.56 -11.09
C GLN A 173 11.89 0.87 -10.06
N ARG A 174 11.69 1.92 -9.24
CA ARG A 174 12.65 2.29 -8.18
C ARG A 174 12.77 1.20 -7.12
N VAL A 175 11.66 0.64 -6.67
CA VAL A 175 11.66 -0.47 -5.70
C VAL A 175 12.28 -1.73 -6.31
N ALA A 176 11.97 -2.06 -7.56
CA ALA A 176 12.55 -3.21 -8.25
C ALA A 176 14.07 -3.07 -8.47
N GLY A 177 14.54 -1.84 -8.72
CA GLY A 177 15.97 -1.50 -8.87
C GLY A 177 16.75 -1.45 -7.55
N GLY A 178 16.07 -1.57 -6.40
CA GLY A 178 16.71 -1.45 -5.08
C GLY A 178 17.00 -0.02 -4.65
N GLU A 179 16.37 0.97 -5.29
CA GLU A 179 16.60 2.40 -5.07
C GLU A 179 15.66 3.01 -4.02
N SER A 180 15.00 2.20 -3.19
CA SER A 180 14.01 2.64 -2.19
C SER A 180 14.59 3.63 -1.18
N ALA A 181 15.87 3.52 -0.82
CA ALA A 181 16.50 4.40 0.18
C ALA A 181 16.62 5.88 -0.27
N GLU A 182 16.49 6.17 -1.56
CA GLU A 182 16.59 7.52 -2.10
C GLU A 182 15.28 8.02 -2.73
N ILE A 183 14.20 7.24 -2.59
CA ILE A 183 12.94 7.50 -3.28
C ILE A 183 12.29 8.83 -2.82
N GLY A 184 12.56 9.28 -1.60
CA GLY A 184 12.11 10.57 -1.07
C GLY A 184 12.64 11.77 -1.86
N LYS A 185 13.80 11.62 -2.52
CA LYS A 185 14.37 12.68 -3.40
C LYS A 185 13.51 12.96 -4.63
N LEU A 186 12.59 12.05 -4.98
CA LEU A 186 11.64 12.23 -6.09
C LEU A 186 10.50 13.20 -5.76
N LEU A 187 10.34 13.64 -4.52
CA LEU A 187 9.20 14.48 -4.13
C LEU A 187 9.00 15.71 -5.03
N PRO A 188 10.02 16.51 -5.36
CA PRO A 188 9.85 17.66 -6.27
C PRO A 188 9.33 17.24 -7.64
N GLU A 189 9.96 16.26 -8.29
CA GLU A 189 9.55 15.75 -9.61
C GLU A 189 8.12 15.16 -9.60
N VAL A 190 7.77 14.46 -8.53
CA VAL A 190 6.43 13.88 -8.37
C VAL A 190 5.39 14.98 -8.16
N LEU A 191 5.72 16.06 -7.43
CA LEU A 191 4.82 17.21 -7.28
C LEU A 191 4.59 17.94 -8.60
N GLU A 192 5.63 18.11 -9.44
CA GLU A 192 5.47 18.65 -10.79
C GLU A 192 4.46 17.81 -11.59
N ILE A 193 4.67 16.50 -11.66
CA ILE A 193 3.81 15.61 -12.44
C ILE A 193 2.37 15.59 -11.91
N VAL A 194 2.18 15.61 -10.59
CA VAL A 194 0.86 15.42 -9.95
C VAL A 194 0.08 16.71 -9.81
N VAL A 195 0.74 17.85 -9.50
CA VAL A 195 0.07 19.08 -9.08
C VAL A 195 0.07 20.14 -10.20
N GLU A 196 1.13 20.22 -11.00
CA GLU A 196 1.27 21.24 -12.03
C GLU A 196 0.13 21.26 -13.05
N PRO A 197 -0.44 20.14 -13.51
CA PRO A 197 -1.59 20.16 -14.41
C PRO A 197 -2.80 20.95 -13.88
N TYR A 198 -2.95 21.03 -12.56
CA TYR A 198 -4.08 21.70 -11.91
C TYR A 198 -3.78 23.16 -11.55
N LEU A 199 -2.56 23.46 -11.10
CA LEU A 199 -2.21 24.77 -10.53
C LEU A 199 -1.33 25.61 -11.45
N GLY A 200 -0.68 25.01 -12.45
CA GLY A 200 0.33 25.62 -13.31
C GLY A 200 1.72 25.69 -12.66
N GLU A 201 2.72 25.96 -13.48
CA GLU A 201 4.15 25.92 -13.14
C GLU A 201 4.50 26.82 -11.93
N ALA A 202 4.08 28.08 -11.93
CA ALA A 202 4.46 29.05 -10.89
C ALA A 202 3.98 28.62 -9.49
N ALA A 203 2.71 28.20 -9.35
CA ALA A 203 2.15 27.79 -8.08
C ALA A 203 2.76 26.46 -7.60
N THR A 204 3.12 25.57 -8.53
CA THR A 204 3.79 24.29 -8.21
C THR A 204 5.22 24.53 -7.73
N ALA A 205 5.97 25.44 -8.36
CA ALA A 205 7.32 25.81 -7.91
C ALA A 205 7.30 26.38 -6.47
N GLU A 206 6.36 27.28 -6.16
CA GLU A 206 6.19 27.79 -4.79
C GLU A 206 5.84 26.69 -3.78
N LEU A 207 5.09 25.68 -4.18
CA LEU A 207 4.73 24.55 -3.34
C LEU A 207 5.95 23.66 -3.04
N ILE A 208 6.80 23.44 -4.06
CA ILE A 208 8.03 22.68 -3.95
C ILE A 208 9.04 23.36 -3.03
N ASP A 209 9.22 24.68 -3.18
CA ASP A 209 10.14 25.46 -2.33
C ASP A 209 9.78 25.44 -0.85
N ARG A 210 8.51 25.22 -0.53
CA ARG A 210 8.00 25.11 0.85
C ARG A 210 7.94 23.67 1.36
N SER A 211 8.20 22.71 0.51
CA SER A 211 8.08 21.28 0.83
C SER A 211 9.41 20.68 1.27
#